data_c873a3d750bbe446963bf86101116a53
#
_entry.id   c873a3d750bbe446963bf86101116a53
#
_cell.length_a   1.000
_cell.length_b   1.000
_cell.length_c   1.000
_cell.angle_alpha   90.00
_cell.angle_beta   90.00
_cell.angle_gamma   90.00
#
_symmetry.space_group_name_H-M   'P 1'
#
loop_
_entity.id
_entity.type
_entity.pdbx_description
1 polymer ?
#
loop_
_entity_poly.entity_id
_entity_poly.type
_entity_poly.pdbx_seq_one_letter_code
_entity_poly.pdbx_strand_id
1 'polypeptide(L)'
;MLTIALDFPPSAYEFTLKPKMTNDPWTAKSHRRHHLAAAYAWACEQLYHNLAWAYDVTSWGVSGGAWGAWRRLALEAGSGRMLEIGFGTGELIASALQQRRSIVGLERSSQMQAIALGKLRRKCIPVPLVQGSALALPFAAAAFDTVIATFPAGYIIEPATLAECARVLVAGGRLVIAGVWIVPTVGGRPVNLPLLYRAPGTSEAARFLATIERAGFAARIDWRHSRGAEVAVITAERLPARSAGPSAR
;
A
#
# COMPACT_ATOMS: atom_id res chain seq x y z
N MET A 1 27.60 12.53 5.66
CA MET A 1 26.57 13.03 6.59
C MET A 1 26.00 14.29 5.96
N LEU A 2 24.97 14.14 5.11
CA LEU A 2 24.29 15.27 4.45
C LEU A 2 22.83 15.21 4.90
N THR A 3 22.52 16.03 5.90
CA THR A 3 21.15 16.24 6.39
C THR A 3 20.53 17.29 5.48
N ILE A 4 19.65 16.88 4.56
CA ILE A 4 18.79 17.82 3.84
C ILE A 4 17.51 17.92 4.68
N ALA A 5 17.43 18.97 5.50
CA ALA A 5 16.21 19.41 6.12
C ALA A 5 15.37 20.11 5.04
N LEU A 6 14.28 19.49 4.62
CA LEU A 6 13.23 20.14 3.83
C LEU A 6 12.09 20.48 4.78
N ASP A 7 11.94 21.78 5.05
CA ASP A 7 10.78 22.35 5.74
C ASP A 7 9.51 22.06 4.94
N PHE A 8 8.61 21.31 5.55
CA PHE A 8 7.25 21.12 5.03
C PHE A 8 6.26 21.81 5.96
N PRO A 9 5.30 22.57 5.42
CA PRO A 9 4.26 23.17 6.25
C PRO A 9 3.37 22.09 6.88
N PRO A 10 2.92 22.30 8.13
CA PRO A 10 2.04 21.36 8.80
C PRO A 10 0.61 21.48 8.24
N SER A 11 -0.01 20.33 8.03
CA SER A 11 -1.44 20.10 7.93
C SER A 11 -2.22 20.85 6.84
N ALA A 12 -2.54 20.13 5.78
CA ALA A 12 -3.70 20.41 4.93
C ALA A 12 -4.45 19.12 4.61
N TYR A 13 -4.97 18.47 5.62
CA TYR A 13 -6.05 17.48 5.48
C TYR A 13 -7.13 17.77 6.50
N GLU A 14 -7.79 18.93 6.36
CA GLU A 14 -9.12 19.14 6.91
C GLU A 14 -10.13 18.54 5.95
N PHE A 15 -10.56 17.31 6.24
CA PHE A 15 -11.78 16.75 5.68
C PHE A 15 -12.97 17.45 6.33
N THR A 16 -13.37 18.59 5.81
CA THR A 16 -14.60 19.28 6.20
C THR A 16 -15.80 18.59 5.55
N LEU A 17 -16.24 17.48 6.15
CA LEU A 17 -17.60 16.98 5.93
C LEU A 17 -18.55 17.78 6.79
N LYS A 18 -19.17 18.82 6.21
CA LYS A 18 -20.40 19.41 6.78
C LYS A 18 -21.58 18.52 6.38
N PRO A 19 -22.24 17.79 7.33
CA PRO A 19 -23.45 17.06 7.00
C PRO A 19 -24.61 18.02 6.89
N LYS A 20 -25.31 18.02 5.75
CA LYS A 20 -26.63 18.60 5.61
C LYS A 20 -27.60 17.70 6.38
N MET A 21 -28.16 18.20 7.49
CA MET A 21 -29.16 17.47 8.28
C MET A 21 -30.46 17.32 7.47
N THR A 22 -30.76 16.08 7.08
CA THR A 22 -32.10 15.68 6.65
C THR A 22 -32.57 14.57 7.57
N ASN A 23 -33.78 14.76 8.15
CA ASN A 23 -34.46 13.83 9.06
C ASN A 23 -35.04 12.64 8.24
N ASP A 24 -34.23 11.65 7.89
CA ASP A 24 -34.64 10.43 7.21
C ASP A 24 -34.30 9.23 8.10
N PRO A 25 -35.24 8.30 8.42
CA PRO A 25 -34.99 7.14 9.28
C PRO A 25 -33.93 6.17 8.76
N TRP A 26 -33.56 6.22 7.48
CA TRP A 26 -32.48 5.46 6.87
C TRP A 26 -31.07 5.98 7.20
N THR A 27 -30.96 7.23 7.68
CA THR A 27 -29.68 7.87 8.02
C THR A 27 -29.07 7.32 9.32
N ALA A 28 -29.88 6.82 10.27
CA ALA A 28 -29.38 6.31 11.56
C ALA A 28 -28.49 5.04 11.42
N LYS A 29 -28.76 4.16 10.44
CA LYS A 29 -27.92 3.00 10.15
C LYS A 29 -26.64 3.37 9.41
N SER A 30 -26.66 4.44 8.59
CA SER A 30 -25.47 4.95 7.91
C SER A 30 -24.54 5.68 8.88
N HIS A 31 -25.05 6.45 9.83
CA HIS A 31 -24.25 7.16 10.83
C HIS A 31 -23.41 6.21 11.71
N ARG A 32 -23.97 5.09 12.18
CA ARG A 32 -23.19 4.09 12.95
C ARG A 32 -22.04 3.50 12.14
N ARG A 33 -22.23 3.25 10.84
CA ARG A 33 -21.17 2.74 9.95
C ARG A 33 -20.09 3.79 9.70
N HIS A 34 -20.45 5.07 9.57
CA HIS A 34 -19.51 6.16 9.41
C HIS A 34 -18.67 6.40 10.68
N HIS A 35 -19.28 6.35 11.87
CA HIS A 35 -18.57 6.49 13.13
C HIS A 35 -17.61 5.33 13.39
N LEU A 36 -18.00 4.09 13.07
CA LEU A 36 -17.13 2.92 13.18
C LEU A 36 -15.96 2.97 12.19
N ALA A 37 -16.21 3.41 10.96
CA ALA A 37 -15.16 3.58 9.95
C ALA A 37 -14.19 4.71 10.34
N ALA A 38 -14.70 5.83 10.87
CA ALA A 38 -13.88 6.93 11.37
C ALA A 38 -13.05 6.51 12.60
N ALA A 39 -13.65 5.79 13.55
CA ALA A 39 -12.95 5.27 14.71
C ALA A 39 -11.87 4.25 14.32
N TYR A 40 -12.15 3.39 13.34
CA TYR A 40 -11.18 2.45 12.79
C TYR A 40 -10.02 3.19 12.09
N ALA A 41 -10.31 4.18 11.25
CA ALA A 41 -9.30 4.99 10.58
C ALA A 41 -8.43 5.72 11.61
N TRP A 42 -9.03 6.33 12.63
CA TRP A 42 -8.31 6.96 13.72
C TRP A 42 -7.44 5.95 14.51
N ALA A 43 -7.97 4.76 14.81
CA ALA A 43 -7.20 3.71 15.49
C ALA A 43 -6.02 3.23 14.65
N CYS A 44 -6.20 3.08 13.34
CA CYS A 44 -5.12 2.77 12.41
C CYS A 44 -4.07 3.88 12.43
N GLU A 45 -4.47 5.16 12.40
CA GLU A 45 -3.55 6.30 12.45
C GLU A 45 -2.76 6.34 13.78
N GLN A 46 -3.41 6.05 14.91
CA GLN A 46 -2.72 5.93 16.21
C GLN A 46 -1.73 4.76 16.23
N LEU A 47 -2.08 3.62 15.64
CA LEU A 47 -1.18 2.47 15.47
C LEU A 47 0.05 2.82 14.64
N TYR A 48 -0.12 3.62 13.57
CA TYR A 48 0.99 4.03 12.72
C TYR A 48 1.90 5.08 13.36
N HIS A 49 1.37 5.97 14.20
CA HIS A 49 2.13 7.08 14.77
C HIS A 49 2.55 6.83 16.22
N ASN A 50 1.62 6.50 17.10
CA ASN A 50 1.87 6.45 18.54
C ASN A 50 2.11 5.04 19.08
N LEU A 51 1.59 4.01 18.41
CA LEU A 51 1.67 2.61 18.82
C LEU A 51 2.40 1.74 17.79
N ALA A 52 3.30 2.32 17.01
CA ALA A 52 4.07 1.63 15.98
C ALA A 52 4.80 0.38 16.51
N TRP A 53 5.22 0.40 17.77
CA TRP A 53 5.83 -0.75 18.45
C TRP A 53 4.88 -1.94 18.62
N ALA A 54 3.57 -1.68 18.76
CA ALA A 54 2.55 -2.72 18.90
C ALA A 54 2.02 -3.22 17.53
N TYR A 55 2.41 -2.58 16.43
CA TYR A 55 1.90 -2.87 15.09
C TYR A 55 2.10 -4.34 14.70
N ASP A 56 3.29 -4.88 14.92
CA ASP A 56 3.59 -6.28 14.57
C ASP A 56 2.77 -7.28 15.41
N VAL A 57 2.58 -7.00 16.71
CA VAL A 57 1.78 -7.83 17.62
C VAL A 57 0.30 -7.77 17.20
N THR A 58 -0.21 -6.58 16.92
CA THR A 58 -1.59 -6.39 16.47
C THR A 58 -1.83 -7.06 15.14
N SER A 59 -0.92 -6.89 14.18
CA SER A 59 -1.02 -7.53 12.86
C SER A 59 -0.92 -9.06 12.95
N TRP A 60 -0.11 -9.57 13.86
CA TRP A 60 -0.04 -11.01 14.14
C TRP A 60 -1.37 -11.52 14.74
N GLY A 61 -1.93 -10.83 15.73
CA GLY A 61 -3.21 -11.21 16.35
C GLY A 61 -4.38 -11.20 15.38
N VAL A 62 -4.48 -10.15 14.54
CA VAL A 62 -5.55 -9.99 13.55
C VAL A 62 -5.45 -11.03 12.42
N SER A 63 -4.24 -11.45 12.05
CA SER A 63 -4.01 -12.38 10.93
C SER A 63 -3.75 -13.83 11.34
N GLY A 64 -3.67 -14.12 12.66
CA GLY A 64 -3.20 -15.41 13.12
C GLY A 64 -1.77 -15.75 12.66
N GLY A 65 -0.92 -14.73 12.45
CA GLY A 65 0.45 -14.88 11.95
C GLY A 65 0.57 -15.03 10.42
N ALA A 66 -0.53 -14.92 9.67
CA ALA A 66 -0.53 -15.10 8.22
C ALA A 66 0.03 -13.89 7.45
N TRP A 67 0.10 -12.72 8.06
CA TRP A 67 0.46 -11.45 7.41
C TRP A 67 1.80 -11.52 6.65
N GLY A 68 2.80 -12.16 7.25
CA GLY A 68 4.08 -12.36 6.59
C GLY A 68 4.01 -13.21 5.33
N ALA A 69 3.13 -14.22 5.30
CA ALA A 69 2.90 -15.03 4.11
C ALA A 69 2.20 -14.23 3.01
N TRP A 70 1.22 -13.40 3.37
CA TRP A 70 0.50 -12.55 2.42
C TRP A 70 1.40 -11.48 1.79
N ARG A 71 2.31 -10.85 2.57
CA ARG A 71 3.32 -9.92 2.03
C ARG A 71 4.22 -10.61 1.00
N ARG A 72 4.61 -11.87 1.23
CA ARG A 72 5.46 -12.60 0.29
C ARG A 72 4.85 -12.76 -1.09
N LEU A 73 3.51 -12.82 -1.20
CA LEU A 73 2.84 -12.85 -2.50
C LEU A 73 3.19 -11.63 -3.37
N ALA A 74 3.32 -10.46 -2.76
CA ALA A 74 3.78 -9.27 -3.49
C ALA A 74 5.24 -9.38 -3.91
N LEU A 75 6.09 -9.94 -3.03
CA LEU A 75 7.50 -10.16 -3.35
C LEU A 75 7.67 -11.16 -4.50
N GLU A 76 6.89 -12.23 -4.52
CA GLU A 76 6.89 -13.23 -5.60
C GLU A 76 6.47 -12.64 -6.96
N ALA A 77 5.53 -11.68 -6.95
CA ALA A 77 5.09 -10.98 -8.15
C ALA A 77 6.08 -9.91 -8.64
N GLY A 78 7.03 -9.49 -7.78
CA GLY A 78 8.05 -8.50 -8.11
C GLY A 78 9.30 -9.12 -8.71
N SER A 79 10.08 -8.34 -9.46
CA SER A 79 11.37 -8.73 -10.03
C SER A 79 12.29 -7.52 -10.24
N GLY A 80 13.57 -7.77 -10.51
CA GLY A 80 14.55 -6.72 -10.78
C GLY A 80 14.82 -5.81 -9.57
N ARG A 81 15.06 -4.52 -9.85
CA ARG A 81 15.23 -3.46 -8.84
C ARG A 81 13.87 -3.08 -8.28
N MET A 82 13.65 -3.33 -7.02
CA MET A 82 12.34 -3.12 -6.38
C MET A 82 12.34 -1.90 -5.46
N LEU A 83 11.21 -1.21 -5.41
CA LEU A 83 10.90 -0.17 -4.42
C LEU A 83 9.67 -0.62 -3.62
N GLU A 84 9.76 -0.75 -2.30
CA GLU A 84 8.59 -0.87 -1.44
C GLU A 84 8.19 0.50 -0.93
N ILE A 85 6.95 0.95 -1.21
CA ILE A 85 6.36 2.18 -0.67
C ILE A 85 5.46 1.87 0.51
N GLY A 86 5.70 2.56 1.64
CA GLY A 86 5.02 2.28 2.90
C GLY A 86 5.50 0.97 3.53
N PHE A 87 6.80 0.79 3.70
CA PHE A 87 7.38 -0.47 4.20
C PHE A 87 7.05 -0.77 5.68
N GLY A 88 6.50 0.19 6.42
CA GLY A 88 6.14 0.03 7.83
C GLY A 88 7.32 -0.45 8.69
N THR A 89 7.18 -1.60 9.34
CA THR A 89 8.22 -2.18 10.20
C THR A 89 9.30 -2.95 9.45
N GLY A 90 9.31 -2.94 8.10
CA GLY A 90 10.38 -3.44 7.24
C GLY A 90 10.44 -4.96 7.05
N GLU A 91 9.36 -5.68 7.34
CA GLU A 91 9.35 -7.16 7.25
C GLU A 91 9.56 -7.68 5.81
N LEU A 92 8.94 -7.02 4.80
CA LEU A 92 9.13 -7.42 3.41
C LEU A 92 10.55 -7.09 2.94
N ILE A 93 11.07 -5.91 3.29
CA ILE A 93 12.46 -5.52 3.03
C ILE A 93 13.42 -6.57 3.59
N ALA A 94 13.25 -6.95 4.87
CA ALA A 94 14.10 -7.97 5.50
C ALA A 94 14.02 -9.30 4.76
N SER A 95 12.82 -9.73 4.35
CA SER A 95 12.62 -10.97 3.60
C SER A 95 13.26 -10.94 2.21
N ALA A 96 13.14 -9.81 1.49
CA ALA A 96 13.75 -9.62 0.18
C ALA A 96 15.28 -9.66 0.25
N LEU A 97 15.86 -8.95 1.22
CA LEU A 97 17.32 -8.89 1.39
C LEU A 97 17.91 -10.24 1.81
N GLN A 98 17.21 -11.02 2.65
CA GLN A 98 17.60 -12.40 2.97
C GLN A 98 17.64 -13.31 1.72
N GLN A 99 16.76 -13.05 0.74
CA GLN A 99 16.73 -13.71 -0.56
C GLN A 99 17.71 -13.10 -1.57
N ARG A 100 18.57 -12.17 -1.15
CA ARG A 100 19.52 -11.44 -1.99
C ARG A 100 18.86 -10.67 -3.15
N ARG A 101 17.62 -10.23 -2.94
CA ARG A 101 16.88 -9.41 -3.91
C ARG A 101 17.24 -7.94 -3.74
N SER A 102 17.32 -7.21 -4.86
CA SER A 102 17.55 -5.78 -4.86
C SER A 102 16.27 -5.03 -4.51
N ILE A 103 16.24 -4.39 -3.33
CA ILE A 103 15.06 -3.66 -2.85
C ILE A 103 15.48 -2.40 -2.08
N VAL A 104 14.72 -1.32 -2.27
CA VAL A 104 14.78 -0.08 -1.50
C VAL A 104 13.42 0.14 -0.85
N GLY A 105 13.37 0.66 0.36
CA GLY A 105 12.13 0.99 1.06
C GLY A 105 11.92 2.49 1.21
N LEU A 106 10.69 2.96 1.03
CA LEU A 106 10.27 4.32 1.34
C LEU A 106 9.15 4.27 2.37
N GLU A 107 9.31 5.02 3.46
CA GLU A 107 8.30 5.13 4.52
C GLU A 107 8.21 6.59 5.01
N ARG A 108 7.00 7.06 5.24
CA ARG A 108 6.75 8.40 5.72
C ARG A 108 6.96 8.54 7.22
N SER A 109 6.57 7.51 7.99
CA SER A 109 6.64 7.51 9.45
C SER A 109 8.07 7.29 9.94
N SER A 110 8.63 8.27 10.64
CA SER A 110 9.96 8.15 11.28
C SER A 110 9.99 7.06 12.34
N GLN A 111 8.86 6.82 13.04
CA GLN A 111 8.74 5.77 14.05
C GLN A 111 8.83 4.38 13.42
N MET A 112 8.07 4.13 12.33
CA MET A 112 8.15 2.88 11.58
C MET A 112 9.55 2.65 11.04
N GLN A 113 10.16 3.70 10.49
CA GLN A 113 11.54 3.63 9.99
C GLN A 113 12.53 3.27 11.10
N ALA A 114 12.42 3.86 12.29
CA ALA A 114 13.29 3.53 13.43
C ALA A 114 13.17 2.05 13.84
N ILE A 115 11.96 1.49 13.84
CA ILE A 115 11.71 0.07 14.12
C ILE A 115 12.37 -0.80 13.05
N ALA A 116 12.15 -0.50 11.77
CA ALA A 116 12.74 -1.24 10.65
C ALA A 116 14.27 -1.20 10.70
N LEU A 117 14.86 -0.02 10.92
CA LEU A 117 16.30 0.16 11.11
C LEU A 117 16.84 -0.72 12.23
N GLY A 118 16.18 -0.74 13.39
CA GLY A 118 16.56 -1.58 14.52
C GLY A 118 16.54 -3.07 14.18
N LYS A 119 15.53 -3.54 13.44
CA LYS A 119 15.42 -4.93 12.98
C LYS A 119 16.52 -5.32 11.98
N LEU A 120 16.76 -4.49 10.97
CA LEU A 120 17.75 -4.77 9.93
C LEU A 120 19.18 -4.73 10.47
N ARG A 121 19.50 -3.76 11.33
CA ARG A 121 20.82 -3.67 12.00
C ARG A 121 21.14 -4.90 12.84
N ARG A 122 20.16 -5.41 13.60
CA ARG A 122 20.35 -6.65 14.41
C ARG A 122 20.66 -7.86 13.55
N LYS A 123 20.22 -7.85 12.28
CA LYS A 123 20.48 -8.93 11.31
C LYS A 123 21.72 -8.68 10.46
N CYS A 124 22.48 -7.61 10.73
CA CYS A 124 23.65 -7.17 9.94
C CYS A 124 23.33 -7.01 8.44
N ILE A 125 22.12 -6.56 8.11
CA ILE A 125 21.66 -6.35 6.75
C ILE A 125 21.88 -4.90 6.37
N PRO A 126 22.44 -4.55 5.18
CA PRO A 126 22.50 -3.19 4.66
C PRO A 126 21.10 -2.56 4.65
N VAL A 127 21.03 -1.28 4.96
CA VAL A 127 19.75 -0.61 5.22
C VAL A 127 19.39 0.34 4.08
N PRO A 128 18.72 -0.13 3.01
CA PRO A 128 18.30 0.70 1.89
C PRO A 128 16.94 1.36 2.20
N LEU A 129 16.84 2.15 3.27
CA LEU A 129 15.60 2.79 3.69
C LEU A 129 15.69 4.31 3.51
N VAL A 130 14.63 4.88 2.93
CA VAL A 130 14.46 6.30 2.66
C VAL A 130 13.22 6.81 3.38
N GLN A 131 13.31 7.94 4.06
CA GLN A 131 12.14 8.63 4.58
C GLN A 131 11.56 9.53 3.50
N GLY A 132 10.25 9.41 3.23
CA GLY A 132 9.62 10.21 2.20
C GLY A 132 8.15 9.91 2.01
N SER A 133 7.52 10.66 1.12
CA SER A 133 6.11 10.51 0.75
C SER A 133 5.97 9.79 -0.58
N ALA A 134 4.98 8.89 -0.67
CA ALA A 134 4.61 8.26 -1.94
C ALA A 134 4.05 9.26 -2.97
N LEU A 135 3.60 10.43 -2.51
CA LEU A 135 3.11 11.52 -3.36
C LEU A 135 4.23 12.28 -4.09
N ALA A 136 5.48 12.12 -3.64
CA ALA A 136 6.66 12.76 -4.22
C ALA A 136 7.88 11.85 -3.94
N LEU A 137 8.13 10.90 -4.83
CA LEU A 137 9.18 9.90 -4.65
C LEU A 137 10.57 10.51 -4.91
N PRO A 138 11.53 10.44 -3.96
CA PRO A 138 12.86 11.03 -4.10
C PRO A 138 13.80 10.15 -4.95
N PHE A 139 13.29 9.61 -6.05
CA PHE A 139 14.03 8.73 -6.95
C PHE A 139 13.95 9.25 -8.39
N ALA A 140 14.96 8.94 -9.19
CA ALA A 140 14.99 9.26 -10.60
C ALA A 140 13.89 8.52 -11.38
N ALA A 141 13.49 9.06 -12.52
CA ALA A 141 12.61 8.37 -13.45
C ALA A 141 13.25 7.06 -13.93
N ALA A 142 12.44 6.03 -14.17
CA ALA A 142 12.86 4.72 -14.64
C ALA A 142 13.99 4.06 -13.79
N ALA A 143 13.94 4.29 -12.47
CA ALA A 143 14.92 3.73 -11.54
C ALA A 143 14.61 2.28 -11.12
N PHE A 144 13.34 1.84 -11.23
CA PHE A 144 12.88 0.56 -10.71
C PHE A 144 12.17 -0.28 -11.77
N ASP A 145 12.31 -1.58 -11.63
CA ASP A 145 11.61 -2.58 -12.44
C ASP A 145 10.27 -2.96 -11.79
N THR A 146 10.19 -2.85 -10.45
CA THR A 146 8.96 -3.10 -9.69
C THR A 146 8.80 -2.08 -8.56
N VAL A 147 7.59 -1.55 -8.40
CA VAL A 147 7.13 -0.85 -7.18
C VAL A 147 6.16 -1.76 -6.45
N ILE A 148 6.35 -1.95 -5.15
CA ILE A 148 5.52 -2.82 -4.30
C ILE A 148 4.85 -1.98 -3.22
N ALA A 149 3.57 -2.24 -2.97
CA ALA A 149 2.84 -1.73 -1.81
C ALA A 149 2.08 -2.89 -1.14
N THR A 150 2.34 -3.11 0.16
CA THR A 150 1.66 -4.17 0.92
C THR A 150 0.75 -3.56 1.97
N PHE A 151 -0.52 -4.00 2.00
CA PHE A 151 -1.56 -3.48 2.90
C PHE A 151 -1.63 -1.94 2.90
N PRO A 152 -1.61 -1.29 1.72
CA PRO A 152 -1.55 0.15 1.66
C PRO A 152 -2.86 0.77 2.13
N ALA A 153 -2.75 1.98 2.74
CA ALA A 153 -3.89 2.84 2.97
C ALA A 153 -4.35 3.51 1.65
N GLY A 154 -5.34 4.41 1.75
CA GLY A 154 -5.95 5.07 0.59
C GLY A 154 -4.99 5.84 -0.33
N TYR A 155 -3.79 6.21 0.16
CA TYR A 155 -2.79 6.93 -0.64
C TYR A 155 -2.40 6.21 -1.94
N ILE A 156 -2.53 4.87 -1.98
CA ILE A 156 -2.06 4.05 -3.11
C ILE A 156 -2.82 4.33 -4.41
N ILE A 157 -4.06 4.78 -4.31
CA ILE A 157 -4.90 5.13 -5.46
C ILE A 157 -4.96 6.65 -5.71
N GLU A 158 -4.21 7.45 -4.97
CA GLU A 158 -4.14 8.88 -5.24
C GLU A 158 -3.44 9.14 -6.57
N PRO A 159 -3.96 10.05 -7.41
CA PRO A 159 -3.39 10.34 -8.71
C PRO A 159 -1.90 10.70 -8.66
N ALA A 160 -1.48 11.47 -7.64
CA ALA A 160 -0.08 11.84 -7.44
C ALA A 160 0.80 10.63 -7.15
N THR A 161 0.35 9.69 -6.29
CA THR A 161 1.09 8.45 -6.01
C THR A 161 1.23 7.59 -7.25
N LEU A 162 0.15 7.40 -8.00
CA LEU A 162 0.17 6.59 -9.22
C LEU A 162 1.06 7.21 -10.30
N ALA A 163 1.04 8.54 -10.45
CA ALA A 163 1.92 9.27 -11.37
C ALA A 163 3.40 9.09 -10.98
N GLU A 164 3.73 9.18 -9.69
CA GLU A 164 5.08 8.96 -9.20
C GLU A 164 5.52 7.50 -9.38
N CYS A 165 4.64 6.52 -9.11
CA CYS A 165 4.92 5.12 -9.41
C CYS A 165 5.20 4.92 -10.91
N ALA A 166 4.39 5.51 -11.80
CA ALA A 166 4.61 5.46 -13.23
C ALA A 166 5.94 6.14 -13.62
N ARG A 167 6.30 7.25 -13.01
CA ARG A 167 7.54 7.97 -13.30
C ARG A 167 8.78 7.16 -12.94
N VAL A 168 8.81 6.54 -11.75
CA VAL A 168 10.00 5.83 -11.26
C VAL A 168 10.14 4.43 -11.83
N LEU A 169 9.08 3.84 -12.39
CA LEU A 169 9.14 2.54 -13.07
C LEU A 169 9.76 2.69 -14.47
N VAL A 170 10.50 1.68 -14.93
CA VAL A 170 10.88 1.53 -16.33
C VAL A 170 9.65 1.27 -17.21
N ALA A 171 9.76 1.43 -18.51
CA ALA A 171 8.71 0.99 -19.44
C ALA A 171 8.51 -0.52 -19.31
N GLY A 172 7.26 -1.00 -19.21
CA GLY A 172 6.94 -2.39 -18.91
C GLY A 172 7.21 -2.81 -17.46
N GLY A 173 7.69 -1.90 -16.60
CA GLY A 173 7.83 -2.13 -15.16
C GLY A 173 6.47 -2.28 -14.48
N ARG A 174 6.45 -2.81 -13.25
CA ARG A 174 5.21 -3.22 -12.59
C ARG A 174 4.98 -2.52 -11.27
N LEU A 175 3.75 -2.08 -11.04
CA LEU A 175 3.23 -1.76 -9.72
C LEU A 175 2.51 -3.00 -9.18
N VAL A 176 2.95 -3.51 -8.02
CA VAL A 176 2.34 -4.67 -7.35
C VAL A 176 1.73 -4.21 -6.04
N ILE A 177 0.42 -4.41 -5.89
CA ILE A 177 -0.32 -4.04 -4.68
C ILE A 177 -0.91 -5.32 -4.08
N ALA A 178 -0.59 -5.64 -2.84
CA ALA A 178 -1.12 -6.82 -2.16
C ALA A 178 -1.83 -6.45 -0.85
N GLY A 179 -2.91 -7.17 -0.55
CA GLY A 179 -3.61 -7.06 0.73
C GLY A 179 -4.63 -5.91 0.83
N VAL A 180 -5.01 -5.27 -0.28
CA VAL A 180 -6.15 -4.33 -0.31
C VAL A 180 -7.45 -5.07 0.03
N TRP A 181 -7.58 -6.28 -0.47
CA TRP A 181 -8.69 -7.18 -0.15
C TRP A 181 -8.17 -8.55 0.27
N ILE A 182 -8.72 -9.04 1.36
CA ILE A 182 -8.41 -10.35 1.93
C ILE A 182 -9.74 -11.01 2.30
N VAL A 183 -9.91 -12.24 1.93
CA VAL A 183 -11.10 -13.03 2.23
C VAL A 183 -10.66 -14.29 2.98
N PRO A 184 -10.80 -14.34 4.31
CA PRO A 184 -10.51 -15.55 5.07
C PRO A 184 -11.36 -16.72 4.58
N THR A 185 -10.79 -17.92 4.62
CA THR A 185 -11.48 -19.15 4.27
C THR A 185 -11.49 -20.12 5.45
N VAL A 186 -12.63 -20.76 5.72
CA VAL A 186 -12.78 -21.83 6.70
C VAL A 186 -13.34 -23.04 5.98
N GLY A 187 -12.62 -24.15 6.02
CA GLY A 187 -13.01 -25.35 5.25
C GLY A 187 -13.10 -25.08 3.75
N GLY A 188 -12.28 -24.20 3.20
CA GLY A 188 -12.28 -23.80 1.79
C GLY A 188 -13.43 -22.86 1.38
N ARG A 189 -14.27 -22.43 2.32
CA ARG A 189 -15.39 -21.50 2.06
C ARG A 189 -15.02 -20.09 2.53
N PRO A 190 -15.27 -19.04 1.72
CA PRO A 190 -14.99 -17.67 2.11
C PRO A 190 -15.86 -17.25 3.29
N VAL A 191 -15.23 -16.58 4.26
CA VAL A 191 -15.90 -15.99 5.43
C VAL A 191 -15.73 -14.46 5.35
N ASN A 192 -16.86 -13.76 5.34
CA ASN A 192 -16.83 -12.29 5.38
C ASN A 192 -16.78 -11.82 6.83
N LEU A 193 -15.70 -11.14 7.19
CA LEU A 193 -15.59 -10.36 8.43
C LEU A 193 -15.63 -8.87 8.07
N PRO A 194 -16.83 -8.25 7.99
CA PRO A 194 -17.05 -6.98 7.27
C PRO A 194 -16.21 -5.79 7.77
N LEU A 195 -15.67 -5.88 8.98
CA LEU A 195 -14.86 -4.81 9.57
C LEU A 195 -13.37 -4.91 9.23
N LEU A 196 -12.87 -6.12 8.98
CA LEU A 196 -11.43 -6.37 8.82
C LEU A 196 -11.09 -6.99 7.47
N TYR A 197 -11.93 -7.94 7.01
CA TYR A 197 -11.65 -8.75 5.83
C TYR A 197 -12.92 -8.95 5.02
N ARG A 198 -12.93 -8.47 3.79
CA ARG A 198 -14.06 -8.66 2.88
C ARG A 198 -13.62 -8.76 1.42
N ALA A 199 -14.43 -9.44 0.64
CA ALA A 199 -14.33 -9.32 -0.82
C ALA A 199 -14.85 -7.94 -1.27
N PRO A 200 -14.24 -7.33 -2.29
CA PRO A 200 -14.79 -6.14 -2.92
C PRO A 200 -16.08 -6.47 -3.66
N GLY A 201 -17.00 -5.53 -3.74
CA GLY A 201 -18.08 -5.61 -4.73
C GLY A 201 -17.51 -5.48 -6.16
N THR A 202 -18.20 -6.05 -7.15
CA THR A 202 -17.75 -6.00 -8.56
C THR A 202 -17.47 -4.57 -9.03
N SER A 203 -18.35 -3.62 -8.68
CA SER A 203 -18.18 -2.21 -9.04
C SER A 203 -17.05 -1.52 -8.28
N GLU A 204 -16.72 -1.98 -7.07
CA GLU A 204 -15.61 -1.44 -6.27
C GLU A 204 -14.27 -1.86 -6.87
N ALA A 205 -14.11 -3.15 -7.17
CA ALA A 205 -12.91 -3.65 -7.83
C ALA A 205 -12.69 -3.01 -9.20
N ALA A 206 -13.75 -2.88 -10.00
CA ALA A 206 -13.66 -2.22 -11.30
C ALA A 206 -13.23 -0.74 -11.20
N ARG A 207 -13.79 0.01 -10.24
CA ARG A 207 -13.37 1.41 -10.01
C ARG A 207 -11.93 1.53 -9.55
N PHE A 208 -11.47 0.61 -8.69
CA PHE A 208 -10.09 0.57 -8.23
C PHE A 208 -9.13 0.37 -9.41
N LEU A 209 -9.37 -0.64 -10.24
CA LEU A 209 -8.57 -0.90 -11.44
C LEU A 209 -8.61 0.28 -12.42
N ALA A 210 -9.81 0.79 -12.73
CA ALA A 210 -9.95 1.94 -13.63
C ALA A 210 -9.19 3.19 -13.15
N THR A 211 -8.99 3.35 -11.84
CA THR A 211 -8.17 4.45 -11.30
C THR A 211 -6.70 4.25 -11.62
N ILE A 212 -6.20 3.02 -11.49
CA ILE A 212 -4.82 2.66 -11.83
C ILE A 212 -4.61 2.76 -13.34
N GLU A 213 -5.56 2.29 -14.15
CA GLU A 213 -5.49 2.33 -15.61
C GLU A 213 -5.44 3.77 -16.16
N ARG A 214 -6.21 4.68 -15.56
CA ARG A 214 -6.15 6.11 -15.91
C ARG A 214 -4.78 6.74 -15.66
N ALA A 215 -3.98 6.17 -14.79
CA ALA A 215 -2.61 6.62 -14.54
C ALA A 215 -1.57 6.01 -15.50
N GLY A 216 -2.01 5.31 -16.55
CA GLY A 216 -1.13 4.77 -17.60
C GLY A 216 -0.64 3.34 -17.35
N PHE A 217 -1.39 2.56 -16.61
CA PHE A 217 -1.10 1.15 -16.36
C PHE A 217 -2.11 0.22 -17.03
N ALA A 218 -1.70 -1.02 -17.31
CA ALA A 218 -2.59 -2.14 -17.57
C ALA A 218 -2.70 -2.97 -16.28
N ALA A 219 -3.86 -2.98 -15.64
CA ALA A 219 -4.04 -3.54 -14.31
C ALA A 219 -4.91 -4.80 -14.31
N ARG A 220 -4.56 -5.78 -13.47
CA ARG A 220 -5.36 -6.97 -13.21
C ARG A 220 -5.31 -7.37 -11.74
N ILE A 221 -6.30 -8.12 -11.28
CA ILE A 221 -6.37 -8.72 -9.95
C ILE A 221 -6.20 -10.23 -10.09
N ASP A 222 -5.24 -10.78 -9.35
CA ASP A 222 -5.04 -12.21 -9.18
C ASP A 222 -5.36 -12.57 -7.73
N TRP A 223 -6.32 -13.47 -7.51
CA TRP A 223 -6.61 -14.00 -6.19
C TRP A 223 -5.66 -15.15 -5.87
N ARG A 224 -4.95 -15.04 -4.77
CA ARG A 224 -3.94 -16.02 -4.35
C ARG A 224 -4.30 -16.62 -3.00
N HIS A 225 -4.47 -17.93 -2.97
CA HIS A 225 -4.68 -18.64 -1.70
C HIS A 225 -3.40 -18.68 -0.87
N SER A 226 -3.48 -18.21 0.39
CA SER A 226 -2.34 -18.26 1.32
C SER A 226 -2.83 -18.26 2.77
N ARG A 227 -2.36 -19.24 3.56
CA ARG A 227 -2.62 -19.31 5.01
C ARG A 227 -4.10 -19.12 5.39
N GLY A 228 -4.99 -19.84 4.72
CA GLY A 228 -6.43 -19.82 5.02
C GLY A 228 -7.14 -18.53 4.61
N ALA A 229 -6.63 -17.83 3.60
CA ALA A 229 -7.29 -16.68 3.00
C ALA A 229 -7.02 -16.59 1.50
N GLU A 230 -7.97 -16.01 0.78
CA GLU A 230 -7.78 -15.49 -0.57
C GLU A 230 -7.31 -14.04 -0.47
N VAL A 231 -6.16 -13.75 -1.03
CA VAL A 231 -5.52 -12.44 -1.00
C VAL A 231 -5.49 -11.85 -2.39
N ALA A 232 -6.03 -10.65 -2.55
CA ALA A 232 -5.93 -9.93 -3.81
C ALA A 232 -4.49 -9.44 -4.03
N VAL A 233 -3.88 -9.83 -5.12
CA VAL A 233 -2.62 -9.31 -5.65
C VAL A 233 -2.95 -8.59 -6.95
N ILE A 234 -2.82 -7.26 -6.93
CA ILE A 234 -3.03 -6.43 -8.11
C ILE A 234 -1.67 -6.23 -8.76
N THR A 235 -1.57 -6.59 -10.02
CA THR A 235 -0.39 -6.33 -10.86
C THR A 235 -0.78 -5.34 -11.94
N ALA A 236 -0.08 -4.22 -12.00
CA ALA A 236 -0.33 -3.14 -12.96
C ALA A 236 0.97 -2.86 -13.72
N GLU A 237 1.00 -3.19 -15.01
CA GLU A 237 2.14 -2.96 -15.88
C GLU A 237 2.11 -1.55 -16.43
N ARG A 238 3.23 -0.82 -16.31
CA ARG A 238 3.37 0.52 -16.88
C ARG A 238 3.34 0.44 -18.40
N LEU A 239 2.35 1.07 -19.01
CA LEU A 239 2.26 1.19 -20.45
C LEU A 239 3.36 2.11 -21.01
N PRO A 240 3.86 1.86 -22.21
CA PRO A 240 4.74 2.81 -22.88
C PRO A 240 4.01 4.15 -23.05
N ALA A 241 4.75 5.25 -22.91
CA ALA A 241 4.18 6.56 -23.20
C ALA A 241 3.61 6.53 -24.64
N ARG A 242 2.34 6.94 -24.81
CA ARG A 242 1.79 7.11 -26.16
C ARG A 242 2.73 8.07 -26.88
N SER A 243 3.40 7.59 -27.94
CA SER A 243 4.10 8.48 -28.83
C SER A 243 3.09 9.51 -29.32
N ALA A 244 3.34 10.78 -29.04
CA ALA A 244 2.57 11.85 -29.69
C ALA A 244 2.71 11.59 -31.20
N GLY A 245 1.60 11.24 -31.86
CA GLY A 245 1.57 11.07 -33.30
C GLY A 245 2.12 12.33 -33.92
N PRO A 246 2.73 12.23 -35.11
CA PRO A 246 3.26 13.40 -35.80
C PRO A 246 2.14 14.43 -35.92
N SER A 247 2.38 15.63 -35.37
CA SER A 247 1.50 16.79 -35.53
C SER A 247 1.34 16.99 -37.04
N ALA A 248 0.13 16.73 -37.54
CA ALA A 248 -0.22 17.08 -38.88
C ALA A 248 -0.02 18.59 -39.07
N ARG A 249 0.97 18.97 -39.83
CA ARG A 249 1.18 20.34 -40.32
C ARG A 249 0.24 20.59 -41.49
#